data_d42fd4ce78b2e9acf53432ddf6589de2
#
_entry.id   d42fd4ce78b2e9acf53432ddf6589de2
#
_cell.length_a   1.000
_cell.length_b   1.000
_cell.length_c   1.000
_cell.angle_alpha   90.00
_cell.angle_beta   90.00
_cell.angle_gamma   90.00
#
_symmetry.space_group_name_H-M   'P 1'
#
loop_
_entity.id
_entity.type
_entity.pdbx_description
1 polymer ?
#
loop_
_entity_poly.entity_id
_entity_poly.type
_entity_poly.pdbx_seq_one_letter_code
_entity_poly.pdbx_strand_id
1 'polypeptide(L)'
;MKNLFISGIQVSMIKKTLISTFILFLSFQSLTEVKELTILHTNDLHAHLFPRIAPWISESRKIGGFANLATLVKQEKQSNPSTILIDAGDYFSGPYISTLTEGEAVIKSMNYLGIDAACIGNHEFDHGWDNMLEQIKAAEFPILNGNIFYEGTDELVWDNPYIILEREGLRIGIIGLHGKFAFYDTINLKMTEGIEARDEEKYLRQYIEELEPITDLIILSVHQGMPARQSTIGLTDVERNLYKDILLAQNVPGVDIIVTGHAHQGTDEALVSNGTIIVSTNATSTELGKLQIKYDTDKKRIVSHSNQLITIYDDEVEDDTDMLREITYWQQEVDKIASVPIASSTKKLVRAYGKESNMGNLFTDAIAAFDERIDVAVMNSGGLRQDIDAGVISKGDLISAFPFPNTIVMTKLKGSQVRLIFDHAAGMTNGVLQVSKNAKYSFIPRNKVLEIWIKGELINDDQDYWVAAPDIVARGGDGYLEFLNSIEYIDSGVLIIDEVENFLKERKSYEPKHEGRIQVIE
;
A
#
# COMPACT_ATOMS: atom_id res chain seq x y z
N MET A 1 -74.08 -70.83 33.00
CA MET A 1 -74.14 -71.04 31.53
C MET A 1 -73.93 -69.74 30.80
N LYS A 2 -72.93 -69.72 30.01
CA LYS A 2 -72.63 -68.76 28.92
C LYS A 2 -72.72 -67.23 29.15
N ASN A 3 -71.64 -66.63 28.78
CA ASN A 3 -71.44 -65.28 28.35
C ASN A 3 -70.92 -64.30 29.39
N LEU A 4 -69.68 -63.84 29.31
CA LEU A 4 -69.25 -62.61 28.65
C LEU A 4 -67.76 -62.43 28.75
N PHE A 5 -67.08 -62.56 27.67
CA PHE A 5 -65.75 -62.03 27.47
C PHE A 5 -65.75 -61.31 26.13
N ILE A 6 -65.84 -59.98 26.08
CA ILE A 6 -65.32 -59.09 25.03
C ILE A 6 -65.45 -57.63 25.57
N SER A 7 -64.39 -57.02 26.06
CA SER A 7 -64.20 -55.56 26.07
C SER A 7 -62.91 -55.15 26.73
N GLY A 8 -61.77 -55.65 26.29
CA GLY A 8 -60.48 -55.26 26.90
C GLY A 8 -59.33 -54.88 25.94
N ILE A 9 -59.60 -54.96 24.63
CA ILE A 9 -58.46 -54.83 23.68
C ILE A 9 -58.47 -53.55 22.81
N GLN A 10 -59.54 -52.76 22.79
CA GLN A 10 -59.59 -51.56 21.93
C GLN A 10 -59.14 -50.25 22.55
N VAL A 11 -58.88 -50.15 23.86
CA VAL A 11 -58.46 -48.91 24.51
C VAL A 11 -56.91 -48.79 24.58
N SER A 12 -56.19 -49.90 24.41
CA SER A 12 -54.70 -49.90 24.47
C SER A 12 -54.01 -49.48 23.17
N MET A 13 -54.66 -49.59 21.98
CA MET A 13 -54.02 -49.22 20.72
C MET A 13 -54.11 -47.72 20.39
N ILE A 14 -55.14 -47.02 20.87
CA ILE A 14 -55.32 -45.58 20.56
C ILE A 14 -54.34 -44.70 21.39
N LYS A 15 -53.96 -45.13 22.60
CA LYS A 15 -53.00 -44.39 23.45
C LYS A 15 -51.53 -44.52 22.99
N LYS A 16 -51.16 -45.60 22.30
CA LYS A 16 -49.80 -45.76 21.77
C LYS A 16 -49.56 -45.02 20.45
N THR A 17 -50.57 -44.82 19.63
CA THR A 17 -50.49 -44.10 18.35
C THR A 17 -50.45 -42.59 18.55
N LEU A 18 -51.07 -42.03 19.59
CA LEU A 18 -51.02 -40.60 19.92
C LEU A 18 -49.72 -40.16 20.61
N ILE A 19 -48.99 -41.06 21.23
CA ILE A 19 -47.67 -40.75 21.84
C ILE A 19 -46.58 -40.83 20.79
N SER A 20 -46.68 -41.68 19.78
CA SER A 20 -45.71 -41.77 18.66
C SER A 20 -45.80 -40.60 17.67
N THR A 21 -46.96 -39.95 17.51
CA THR A 21 -47.13 -38.79 16.63
C THR A 21 -46.75 -37.47 17.30
N PHE A 22 -46.67 -37.44 18.64
CA PHE A 22 -46.25 -36.23 19.35
C PHE A 22 -44.72 -36.13 19.53
N ILE A 23 -43.97 -37.20 19.29
CA ILE A 23 -42.48 -37.21 19.35
C ILE A 23 -41.86 -36.86 18.01
N LEU A 24 -42.61 -36.85 16.89
CA LEU A 24 -42.10 -36.49 15.55
C LEU A 24 -42.27 -34.99 15.19
N PHE A 25 -42.79 -34.18 16.14
CA PHE A 25 -42.85 -32.71 16.02
C PHE A 25 -41.90 -31.98 17.00
N LEU A 26 -40.87 -32.65 17.52
CA LEU A 26 -39.74 -31.97 18.14
C LEU A 26 -38.84 -31.43 17.01
N SER A 27 -39.28 -30.29 16.48
CA SER A 27 -38.46 -29.18 15.98
C SER A 27 -37.03 -29.57 15.54
N PHE A 28 -36.85 -29.79 14.26
CA PHE A 28 -35.68 -29.21 13.63
C PHE A 28 -35.80 -27.68 13.85
N GLN A 29 -35.51 -27.19 15.04
CA GLN A 29 -34.87 -25.89 15.17
C GLN A 29 -33.51 -26.10 14.52
N SER A 30 -33.37 -25.70 13.25
CA SER A 30 -32.04 -25.48 12.70
C SER A 30 -31.38 -24.49 13.67
N LEU A 31 -30.45 -24.97 14.46
CA LEU A 31 -29.58 -24.08 15.20
C LEU A 31 -28.93 -23.24 14.10
N THR A 32 -29.28 -21.96 14.05
CA THR A 32 -28.59 -21.00 13.17
C THR A 32 -27.11 -21.20 13.42
N GLU A 33 -26.41 -21.71 12.41
CA GLU A 33 -24.99 -21.96 12.54
C GLU A 33 -24.25 -20.65 12.27
N VAL A 34 -23.73 -20.04 13.34
CA VAL A 34 -22.86 -18.87 13.23
C VAL A 34 -21.44 -19.37 13.15
N LYS A 35 -20.79 -19.09 12.02
CA LYS A 35 -19.38 -19.40 11.77
C LYS A 35 -18.51 -18.20 12.17
N GLU A 36 -17.36 -18.49 12.75
CA GLU A 36 -16.35 -17.49 13.06
C GLU A 36 -15.19 -17.61 12.08
N LEU A 37 -14.76 -16.47 11.52
CA LEU A 37 -13.63 -16.37 10.62
C LEU A 37 -12.72 -15.24 11.10
N THR A 38 -11.42 -15.47 11.09
CA THR A 38 -10.41 -14.45 11.31
C THR A 38 -9.69 -14.15 10.00
N ILE A 39 -9.71 -12.89 9.60
CA ILE A 39 -8.94 -12.37 8.48
C ILE A 39 -7.78 -11.56 9.05
N LEU A 40 -6.57 -12.12 8.99
CA LEU A 40 -5.35 -11.35 9.16
C LEU A 40 -5.11 -10.57 7.87
N HIS A 41 -4.65 -9.34 8.01
CA HIS A 41 -4.37 -8.54 6.82
C HIS A 41 -3.12 -7.69 6.98
N THR A 42 -2.42 -7.51 5.85
CA THR A 42 -1.26 -6.64 5.68
C THR A 42 -1.38 -5.88 4.37
N ASN A 43 -0.66 -4.79 4.25
CA ASN A 43 -0.51 -3.98 3.05
C ASN A 43 0.73 -3.11 3.18
N ASP A 44 1.26 -2.62 2.06
CA ASP A 44 2.36 -1.65 2.02
C ASP A 44 3.56 -2.08 2.90
N LEU A 45 3.98 -3.34 2.78
CA LEU A 45 5.08 -3.89 3.57
C LEU A 45 6.42 -3.24 3.25
N HIS A 46 6.59 -2.76 1.99
CA HIS A 46 7.73 -1.97 1.53
C HIS A 46 9.09 -2.54 1.94
N ALA A 47 9.26 -3.86 1.81
CA ALA A 47 10.50 -4.57 2.08
C ALA A 47 11.12 -4.31 3.48
N HIS A 48 10.32 -3.86 4.45
CA HIS A 48 10.79 -3.68 5.82
C HIS A 48 10.92 -5.04 6.53
N LEU A 49 11.91 -5.83 6.08
CA LEU A 49 12.13 -7.20 6.56
C LEU A 49 12.63 -7.25 8.02
N PHE A 50 13.34 -6.20 8.48
CA PHE A 50 13.90 -6.13 9.82
C PHE A 50 13.21 -5.12 10.72
N PRO A 51 13.14 -5.37 12.05
CA PRO A 51 12.63 -4.42 13.02
C PRO A 51 13.46 -3.13 13.03
N ARG A 52 12.79 -1.98 13.14
CA ARG A 52 13.42 -0.67 13.13
C ARG A 52 12.77 0.30 14.12
N ILE A 53 13.47 1.38 14.45
CA ILE A 53 12.85 2.48 15.19
C ILE A 53 11.83 3.17 14.28
N ALA A 54 10.59 3.27 14.76
CA ALA A 54 9.48 3.99 14.14
C ALA A 54 9.04 5.12 15.09
N PRO A 55 9.63 6.34 14.99
CA PRO A 55 9.44 7.39 16.02
C PRO A 55 8.00 7.83 16.22
N TRP A 56 7.13 7.66 15.22
CA TRP A 56 5.69 7.94 15.32
C TRP A 56 4.92 6.89 16.14
N ILE A 57 5.56 5.73 16.46
CA ILE A 57 5.02 4.69 17.36
C ILE A 57 5.86 4.66 18.65
N SER A 58 7.18 4.58 18.53
CA SER A 58 8.12 4.57 19.66
C SER A 58 9.49 5.12 19.26
N GLU A 59 10.03 6.02 20.07
CA GLU A 59 11.37 6.59 19.86
C GLU A 59 12.52 5.65 20.28
N SER A 60 12.23 4.61 21.07
CA SER A 60 13.25 3.76 21.69
C SER A 60 13.11 2.27 21.40
N ARG A 61 11.91 1.78 21.07
CA ARG A 61 11.65 0.37 20.77
C ARG A 61 11.68 0.13 19.27
N LYS A 62 12.25 -1.00 18.88
CA LYS A 62 12.15 -1.45 17.49
C LYS A 62 10.78 -2.03 17.21
N ILE A 63 10.27 -1.77 16.02
CA ILE A 63 8.93 -2.09 15.59
C ILE A 63 8.98 -2.81 14.25
N GLY A 64 8.10 -3.79 14.06
CA GLY A 64 7.89 -4.50 12.81
C GLY A 64 8.86 -5.65 12.60
N GLY A 65 9.09 -5.97 11.34
CA GLY A 65 9.95 -7.06 10.90
C GLY A 65 9.20 -8.34 10.56
N PHE A 66 9.67 -9.02 9.52
CA PHE A 66 9.00 -10.22 8.98
C PHE A 66 9.13 -11.42 9.91
N ALA A 67 10.22 -11.53 10.67
CA ALA A 67 10.40 -12.66 11.59
C ALA A 67 9.37 -12.62 12.74
N ASN A 68 9.12 -11.43 13.30
CA ASN A 68 8.10 -11.22 14.31
C ASN A 68 6.68 -11.36 13.72
N LEU A 69 6.45 -10.81 12.54
CA LEU A 69 5.18 -10.94 11.81
C LEU A 69 4.85 -12.41 11.55
N ALA A 70 5.81 -13.21 11.07
CA ALA A 70 5.64 -14.64 10.82
C ALA A 70 5.25 -15.40 12.08
N THR A 71 5.85 -15.06 13.22
CA THR A 71 5.50 -15.66 14.51
C THR A 71 4.04 -15.38 14.88
N LEU A 72 3.58 -14.13 14.77
CA LEU A 72 2.19 -13.77 15.09
C LEU A 72 1.20 -14.48 14.17
N VAL A 73 1.47 -14.52 12.86
CA VAL A 73 0.62 -15.21 11.88
C VAL A 73 0.55 -16.71 12.18
N LYS A 74 1.69 -17.36 12.43
CA LYS A 74 1.74 -18.79 12.76
C LYS A 74 0.99 -19.10 14.05
N GLN A 75 1.14 -18.29 15.08
CA GLN A 75 0.42 -18.46 16.36
C GLN A 75 -1.09 -18.34 16.17
N GLU A 76 -1.54 -17.35 15.42
CA GLU A 76 -2.98 -17.19 15.17
C GLU A 76 -3.55 -18.35 14.36
N LYS A 77 -2.90 -18.75 13.26
CA LYS A 77 -3.33 -19.90 12.44
C LYS A 77 -3.32 -21.22 13.19
N GLN A 78 -2.40 -21.41 14.13
CA GLN A 78 -2.35 -22.60 14.99
C GLN A 78 -3.48 -22.62 16.02
N SER A 79 -3.79 -21.47 16.62
CA SER A 79 -4.83 -21.35 17.64
C SER A 79 -6.23 -21.31 17.05
N ASN A 80 -6.37 -20.82 15.81
CA ASN A 80 -7.64 -20.64 15.12
C ASN A 80 -7.53 -21.12 13.65
N PRO A 81 -7.94 -22.37 13.36
CA PRO A 81 -7.87 -22.92 11.98
C PRO A 81 -8.73 -22.19 10.94
N SER A 82 -9.71 -21.38 11.38
CA SER A 82 -10.50 -20.54 10.48
C SER A 82 -9.80 -19.24 10.07
N THR A 83 -8.50 -19.11 10.35
CA THR A 83 -7.72 -17.92 10.02
C THR A 83 -7.21 -17.97 8.58
N ILE A 84 -7.34 -16.84 7.86
CA ILE A 84 -6.71 -16.57 6.57
C ILE A 84 -5.85 -15.30 6.68
N LEU A 85 -4.79 -15.20 5.88
CA LEU A 85 -3.95 -14.00 5.74
C LEU A 85 -4.08 -13.46 4.32
N ILE A 86 -4.46 -12.19 4.20
CA ILE A 86 -4.58 -11.47 2.93
C ILE A 86 -3.62 -10.28 2.94
N ASP A 87 -2.86 -10.11 1.85
CA ASP A 87 -2.01 -8.93 1.63
C ASP A 87 -2.59 -8.07 0.49
N ALA A 88 -2.55 -6.75 0.66
CA ALA A 88 -3.09 -5.80 -0.31
C ALA A 88 -2.02 -5.01 -1.08
N GLY A 89 -0.87 -5.63 -1.37
CA GLY A 89 0.14 -5.10 -2.28
C GLY A 89 1.13 -4.11 -1.68
N ASP A 90 2.04 -3.63 -2.51
CA ASP A 90 3.19 -2.79 -2.18
C ASP A 90 4.16 -3.49 -1.22
N TYR A 91 4.60 -4.68 -1.59
CA TYR A 91 5.65 -5.38 -0.82
C TYR A 91 7.05 -4.90 -1.18
N PHE A 92 7.26 -4.34 -2.41
CA PHE A 92 8.56 -3.83 -2.86
C PHE A 92 8.81 -2.38 -2.40
N SER A 93 9.97 -1.88 -2.75
CA SER A 93 10.44 -0.48 -2.61
C SER A 93 10.42 0.09 -1.21
N GLY A 94 11.61 0.14 -0.65
CA GLY A 94 11.91 0.63 0.68
C GLY A 94 13.41 0.44 0.96
N PRO A 95 13.81 -0.35 1.97
CA PRO A 95 15.21 -0.68 2.21
C PRO A 95 15.90 -1.26 0.97
N TYR A 96 17.18 -0.96 0.81
CA TYR A 96 17.99 -1.31 -0.37
C TYR A 96 17.96 -2.79 -0.75
N ILE A 97 17.58 -3.67 0.17
CA ILE A 97 17.45 -5.10 -0.09
C ILE A 97 16.43 -5.37 -1.21
N SER A 98 15.31 -4.63 -1.25
CA SER A 98 14.34 -4.75 -2.34
C SER A 98 14.93 -4.35 -3.68
N THR A 99 15.54 -3.15 -3.74
CA THR A 99 16.10 -2.60 -4.99
C THR A 99 17.26 -3.43 -5.52
N LEU A 100 18.19 -3.86 -4.65
CA LEU A 100 19.37 -4.64 -5.05
C LEU A 100 19.06 -6.09 -5.44
N THR A 101 17.88 -6.60 -5.09
CA THR A 101 17.41 -7.95 -5.49
C THR A 101 16.21 -7.88 -6.43
N GLU A 102 15.83 -6.67 -6.86
CA GLU A 102 14.66 -6.45 -7.72
C GLU A 102 13.39 -7.15 -7.20
N GLY A 103 13.22 -7.17 -5.87
CA GLY A 103 12.08 -7.78 -5.16
C GLY A 103 12.25 -9.26 -4.82
N GLU A 104 13.25 -9.99 -5.36
CA GLU A 104 13.40 -11.45 -5.12
C GLU A 104 13.50 -11.79 -3.63
N ALA A 105 14.34 -11.08 -2.87
CA ALA A 105 14.47 -11.29 -1.43
C ALA A 105 13.15 -11.11 -0.68
N VAL A 106 12.31 -10.19 -1.12
CA VAL A 106 11.01 -9.91 -0.50
C VAL A 106 10.05 -11.07 -0.75
N ILE A 107 9.88 -11.50 -2.00
CA ILE A 107 8.99 -12.63 -2.35
C ILE A 107 9.44 -13.92 -1.68
N LYS A 108 10.75 -14.23 -1.67
CA LYS A 108 11.27 -15.40 -0.97
C LYS A 108 10.97 -15.36 0.53
N SER A 109 11.07 -14.19 1.14
CA SER A 109 10.69 -14.00 2.55
C SER A 109 9.17 -14.13 2.76
N MET A 110 8.35 -13.55 1.89
CA MET A 110 6.88 -13.64 1.98
C MET A 110 6.36 -15.08 1.90
N ASN A 111 7.07 -16.00 1.20
CA ASN A 111 6.72 -17.41 1.17
C ASN A 111 6.67 -18.06 2.58
N TYR A 112 7.36 -17.49 3.57
CA TYR A 112 7.32 -17.96 4.97
C TYR A 112 6.18 -17.37 5.80
N LEU A 113 5.45 -16.35 5.31
CA LEU A 113 4.36 -15.71 6.05
C LEU A 113 3.07 -16.54 6.05
N GLY A 114 2.92 -17.46 5.10
CA GLY A 114 1.71 -18.27 4.98
C GLY A 114 0.51 -17.46 4.46
N ILE A 115 0.74 -16.61 3.48
CA ILE A 115 -0.28 -15.80 2.81
C ILE A 115 -1.25 -16.72 2.07
N ASP A 116 -2.56 -16.49 2.25
CA ASP A 116 -3.60 -17.24 1.54
C ASP A 116 -3.99 -16.59 0.21
N ALA A 117 -3.89 -15.25 0.11
CA ALA A 117 -4.05 -14.48 -1.12
C ALA A 117 -3.38 -13.11 -1.01
N ALA A 118 -2.86 -12.60 -2.12
CA ALA A 118 -2.36 -11.23 -2.22
C ALA A 118 -2.82 -10.59 -3.53
N CYS A 119 -2.92 -9.24 -3.58
CA CYS A 119 -2.89 -8.50 -4.83
C CYS A 119 -1.56 -7.78 -4.98
N ILE A 120 -1.30 -7.14 -6.11
CA ILE A 120 -0.13 -6.28 -6.30
C ILE A 120 -0.49 -4.82 -6.08
N GLY A 121 0.50 -4.03 -5.65
CA GLY A 121 0.42 -2.58 -5.61
C GLY A 121 1.20 -1.93 -6.76
N ASN A 122 1.40 -0.63 -6.67
CA ASN A 122 2.13 0.13 -7.68
C ASN A 122 3.65 -0.10 -7.62
N HIS A 123 4.19 -0.42 -6.46
CA HIS A 123 5.63 -0.61 -6.29
C HIS A 123 6.15 -1.96 -6.80
N GLU A 124 5.30 -2.93 -7.07
CA GLU A 124 5.70 -4.15 -7.77
C GLU A 124 6.17 -3.88 -9.20
N PHE A 125 5.81 -2.74 -9.78
CA PHE A 125 6.25 -2.31 -11.11
C PHE A 125 7.58 -1.53 -11.13
N ASP A 126 8.17 -1.19 -10.00
CA ASP A 126 9.37 -0.33 -9.94
C ASP A 126 10.59 -0.89 -10.68
N HIS A 127 10.64 -2.20 -10.87
CA HIS A 127 11.67 -2.89 -11.67
C HIS A 127 11.17 -3.38 -13.04
N GLY A 128 10.02 -2.85 -13.50
CA GLY A 128 9.34 -3.26 -14.73
C GLY A 128 8.38 -4.43 -14.52
N TRP A 129 7.34 -4.46 -15.35
CA TRP A 129 6.32 -5.52 -15.24
C TRP A 129 6.83 -6.91 -15.64
N ASP A 130 7.88 -7.01 -16.47
CA ASP A 130 8.53 -8.29 -16.80
C ASP A 130 9.16 -8.92 -15.53
N ASN A 131 9.91 -8.11 -14.75
CA ASN A 131 10.45 -8.55 -13.47
C ASN A 131 9.34 -8.91 -12.49
N MET A 132 8.29 -8.11 -12.40
CA MET A 132 7.13 -8.42 -11.57
C MET A 132 6.57 -9.80 -11.88
N LEU A 133 6.41 -10.17 -13.16
CA LEU A 133 5.93 -11.50 -13.55
C LEU A 133 6.87 -12.62 -13.13
N GLU A 134 8.19 -12.41 -13.16
CA GLU A 134 9.15 -13.40 -12.64
C GLU A 134 8.99 -13.57 -11.13
N GLN A 135 8.77 -12.49 -10.39
CA GLN A 135 8.54 -12.56 -8.95
C GLN A 135 7.19 -13.22 -8.61
N ILE A 136 6.13 -12.98 -9.39
CA ILE A 136 4.83 -13.67 -9.25
C ILE A 136 5.00 -15.18 -9.42
N LYS A 137 5.81 -15.63 -10.38
CA LYS A 137 6.12 -17.06 -10.59
C LYS A 137 6.93 -17.66 -9.43
N ALA A 138 7.74 -16.87 -8.74
CA ALA A 138 8.55 -17.28 -7.60
C ALA A 138 7.77 -17.33 -6.28
N ALA A 139 6.58 -16.72 -6.22
CA ALA A 139 5.69 -16.76 -5.07
C ALA A 139 5.06 -18.13 -4.89
N GLU A 140 5.05 -18.63 -3.65
CA GLU A 140 4.40 -19.90 -3.25
C GLU A 140 2.97 -19.68 -2.73
N PHE A 141 2.42 -18.50 -2.94
CA PHE A 141 1.06 -18.09 -2.59
C PHE A 141 0.37 -17.43 -3.78
N PRO A 142 -0.97 -17.46 -3.85
CA PRO A 142 -1.70 -16.84 -4.95
C PRO A 142 -1.55 -15.31 -4.96
N ILE A 143 -1.04 -14.77 -6.07
CA ILE A 143 -1.07 -13.34 -6.36
C ILE A 143 -2.15 -13.12 -7.42
N LEU A 144 -3.13 -12.26 -7.10
CA LEU A 144 -4.36 -12.08 -7.85
C LEU A 144 -4.30 -10.84 -8.74
N ASN A 145 -4.90 -10.94 -9.93
CA ASN A 145 -5.09 -9.84 -10.87
C ASN A 145 -6.38 -10.00 -11.67
N GLY A 146 -7.29 -9.08 -11.53
CA GLY A 146 -8.55 -9.09 -12.27
C GLY A 146 -8.72 -7.94 -13.26
N ASN A 147 -7.77 -6.97 -13.34
CA ASN A 147 -8.00 -5.79 -14.19
C ASN A 147 -6.76 -5.19 -14.85
N ILE A 148 -5.61 -5.87 -14.83
CA ILE A 148 -4.43 -5.46 -15.60
C ILE A 148 -4.28 -6.36 -16.81
N PHE A 149 -4.28 -5.75 -18.00
CA PHE A 149 -4.34 -6.41 -19.29
C PHE A 149 -3.14 -6.05 -20.15
N TYR A 150 -2.81 -6.88 -21.10
CA TYR A 150 -1.97 -6.45 -22.22
C TYR A 150 -2.70 -5.36 -23.01
N GLU A 151 -2.02 -4.26 -23.30
CA GLU A 151 -2.60 -3.07 -23.92
C GLU A 151 -3.36 -3.41 -25.22
N GLY A 152 -4.61 -2.96 -25.31
CA GLY A 152 -5.49 -3.17 -26.47
C GLY A 152 -6.00 -4.61 -26.67
N THR A 153 -5.82 -5.50 -25.70
CA THR A 153 -6.34 -6.88 -25.75
C THR A 153 -7.32 -7.15 -24.61
N ASP A 154 -8.00 -8.28 -24.60
CA ASP A 154 -8.81 -8.77 -23.47
C ASP A 154 -8.08 -9.87 -22.69
N GLU A 155 -6.75 -9.97 -22.80
CA GLU A 155 -5.92 -10.93 -22.11
C GLU A 155 -5.31 -10.30 -20.87
N LEU A 156 -5.55 -10.89 -19.69
CA LEU A 156 -4.92 -10.50 -18.43
C LEU A 156 -3.41 -10.76 -18.51
N VAL A 157 -2.60 -9.86 -17.95
CA VAL A 157 -1.13 -10.01 -17.90
C VAL A 157 -0.72 -11.29 -17.17
N TRP A 158 -1.50 -11.70 -16.16
CA TRP A 158 -1.53 -13.06 -15.61
C TRP A 158 -2.97 -13.41 -15.22
N ASP A 159 -3.39 -14.62 -15.57
CA ASP A 159 -4.78 -15.07 -15.45
C ASP A 159 -5.03 -15.70 -14.07
N ASN A 160 -5.23 -14.86 -13.08
CA ASN A 160 -5.58 -15.27 -11.71
C ASN A 160 -6.45 -14.20 -11.04
N PRO A 161 -7.69 -13.94 -11.53
CA PRO A 161 -8.49 -12.83 -11.03
C PRO A 161 -9.05 -13.04 -9.63
N TYR A 162 -9.29 -14.29 -9.25
CA TYR A 162 -9.80 -14.66 -7.93
C TYR A 162 -9.47 -16.09 -7.56
N ILE A 163 -9.57 -16.41 -6.29
CA ILE A 163 -9.54 -17.79 -5.78
C ILE A 163 -10.76 -18.05 -4.89
N ILE A 164 -11.06 -19.32 -4.67
CA ILE A 164 -12.07 -19.76 -3.70
C ILE A 164 -11.38 -20.61 -2.65
N LEU A 165 -11.45 -20.18 -1.39
CA LEU A 165 -10.97 -20.92 -0.24
C LEU A 165 -12.13 -21.51 0.54
N GLU A 166 -11.89 -22.64 1.20
CA GLU A 166 -12.85 -23.21 2.16
C GLU A 166 -12.24 -23.14 3.57
N ARG A 167 -12.98 -22.54 4.52
CA ARG A 167 -12.62 -22.49 5.95
C ARG A 167 -13.87 -22.74 6.77
N GLU A 168 -13.81 -23.73 7.67
CA GLU A 168 -14.94 -24.12 8.54
C GLU A 168 -16.27 -24.34 7.78
N GLY A 169 -16.20 -24.82 6.54
CA GLY A 169 -17.35 -25.02 5.67
C GLY A 169 -17.94 -23.76 5.04
N LEU A 170 -17.25 -22.60 5.16
CA LEU A 170 -17.55 -21.40 4.38
C LEU A 170 -16.69 -21.38 3.11
N ARG A 171 -17.32 -21.14 1.97
CA ARG A 171 -16.65 -20.89 0.69
C ARG A 171 -16.45 -19.39 0.52
N ILE A 172 -15.18 -18.99 0.50
CA ILE A 172 -14.74 -17.60 0.51
C ILE A 172 -14.13 -17.29 -0.85
N GLY A 173 -14.79 -16.43 -1.64
CA GLY A 173 -14.23 -15.88 -2.86
C GLY A 173 -13.32 -14.71 -2.52
N ILE A 174 -12.07 -14.72 -3.01
CA ILE A 174 -11.13 -13.60 -2.83
C ILE A 174 -10.77 -13.10 -4.22
N ILE A 175 -11.10 -11.83 -4.51
CA ILE A 175 -10.83 -11.14 -5.77
C ILE A 175 -9.61 -10.25 -5.56
N GLY A 176 -8.70 -10.16 -6.56
CA GLY A 176 -7.57 -9.21 -6.54
C GLY A 176 -7.70 -8.17 -7.64
N LEU A 177 -7.65 -6.88 -7.28
CA LEU A 177 -7.69 -5.78 -8.24
C LEU A 177 -6.62 -4.72 -7.92
N HIS A 178 -6.29 -3.93 -8.93
CA HIS A 178 -5.48 -2.72 -8.80
C HIS A 178 -6.33 -1.50 -9.13
N GLY A 179 -6.25 -0.44 -8.31
CA GLY A 179 -6.93 0.81 -8.58
C GLY A 179 -6.37 1.48 -9.85
N LYS A 180 -7.24 1.76 -10.82
CA LYS A 180 -6.82 2.44 -12.05
C LYS A 180 -6.12 3.77 -11.78
N PHE A 181 -6.61 4.51 -10.79
CA PHE A 181 -5.99 5.76 -10.37
C PHE A 181 -4.57 5.54 -9.85
N ALA A 182 -4.36 4.60 -8.92
CA ALA A 182 -3.04 4.28 -8.38
C ALA A 182 -2.08 3.85 -9.48
N PHE A 183 -2.54 3.04 -10.45
CA PHE A 183 -1.74 2.59 -11.58
C PHE A 183 -1.20 3.75 -12.43
N TYR A 184 -2.04 4.68 -12.87
CA TYR A 184 -1.63 5.75 -13.79
C TYR A 184 -1.03 6.98 -13.11
N ASP A 185 -1.30 7.19 -11.82
CA ASP A 185 -0.86 8.39 -11.09
C ASP A 185 0.46 8.17 -10.34
N THR A 186 0.80 6.92 -9.98
CA THR A 186 1.94 6.63 -9.10
C THR A 186 2.99 5.70 -9.69
N ILE A 187 2.72 5.00 -10.79
CA ILE A 187 3.71 4.16 -11.46
C ILE A 187 4.41 4.97 -12.57
N ASN A 188 5.71 4.79 -12.69
CA ASN A 188 6.43 5.32 -13.84
C ASN A 188 5.98 4.59 -15.12
N LEU A 189 5.35 5.31 -16.06
CA LEU A 189 4.77 4.74 -17.28
C LEU A 189 5.76 3.96 -18.15
N LYS A 190 7.08 4.21 -18.04
CA LYS A 190 8.10 3.38 -18.70
C LYS A 190 8.08 1.94 -18.21
N MET A 191 7.70 1.74 -16.95
CA MET A 191 7.69 0.42 -16.31
C MET A 191 6.42 -0.40 -16.62
N THR A 192 5.44 0.24 -17.27
CA THR A 192 4.15 -0.36 -17.64
C THR A 192 3.85 -0.29 -19.12
N GLU A 193 4.86 -0.02 -19.97
CA GLU A 193 4.69 0.04 -21.42
C GLU A 193 4.20 -1.32 -21.96
N GLY A 194 3.09 -1.30 -22.69
CA GLY A 194 2.45 -2.50 -23.26
C GLY A 194 1.41 -3.18 -22.37
N ILE A 195 1.14 -2.62 -21.19
CA ILE A 195 0.06 -3.08 -20.30
C ILE A 195 -0.84 -1.92 -19.86
N GLU A 196 -2.07 -2.23 -19.48
CA GLU A 196 -3.04 -1.25 -19.04
C GLU A 196 -3.87 -1.73 -17.85
N ALA A 197 -4.16 -0.84 -16.90
CA ALA A 197 -5.15 -1.08 -15.86
C ALA A 197 -6.51 -0.57 -16.32
N ARG A 198 -7.54 -1.40 -16.19
CA ARG A 198 -8.93 -1.08 -16.54
C ARG A 198 -9.76 -0.79 -15.30
N ASP A 199 -10.95 -0.26 -15.54
CA ASP A 199 -11.89 0.19 -14.52
C ASP A 199 -12.21 -0.91 -13.48
N GLU A 200 -11.78 -0.69 -12.24
CA GLU A 200 -11.92 -1.64 -11.14
C GLU A 200 -13.39 -1.93 -10.80
N GLU A 201 -14.31 -0.95 -10.91
CA GLU A 201 -15.73 -1.17 -10.64
C GLU A 201 -16.36 -2.14 -11.64
N LYS A 202 -15.98 -2.01 -12.93
CA LYS A 202 -16.50 -2.88 -13.99
C LYS A 202 -16.13 -4.33 -13.74
N TYR A 203 -14.85 -4.60 -13.49
CA TYR A 203 -14.37 -5.96 -13.31
C TYR A 203 -14.77 -6.54 -11.96
N LEU A 204 -14.86 -5.73 -10.91
CA LEU A 204 -15.41 -6.17 -9.63
C LEU A 204 -16.85 -6.68 -9.78
N ARG A 205 -17.73 -5.95 -10.49
CA ARG A 205 -19.10 -6.40 -10.76
C ARG A 205 -19.12 -7.74 -11.49
N GLN A 206 -18.27 -7.91 -12.51
CA GLN A 206 -18.17 -9.15 -13.25
C GLN A 206 -17.82 -10.33 -12.34
N TYR A 207 -16.77 -10.20 -11.52
CA TYR A 207 -16.35 -11.30 -10.65
C TYR A 207 -17.31 -11.57 -9.50
N ILE A 208 -18.05 -10.57 -9.02
CA ILE A 208 -19.14 -10.79 -8.07
C ILE A 208 -20.24 -11.64 -8.71
N GLU A 209 -20.66 -11.34 -9.94
CA GLU A 209 -21.67 -12.14 -10.66
C GLU A 209 -21.24 -13.60 -10.85
N GLU A 210 -19.95 -13.85 -11.05
CA GLU A 210 -19.37 -15.20 -11.17
C GLU A 210 -19.32 -15.93 -9.82
N LEU A 211 -18.97 -15.23 -8.73
CA LEU A 211 -18.70 -15.83 -7.42
C LEU A 211 -19.94 -15.94 -6.51
N GLU A 212 -20.88 -15.00 -6.56
CA GLU A 212 -22.07 -14.97 -5.68
C GLU A 212 -22.85 -16.29 -5.67
N PRO A 213 -23.02 -16.99 -6.81
CA PRO A 213 -23.77 -18.28 -6.82
C PRO A 213 -23.01 -19.44 -6.16
N ILE A 214 -21.68 -19.33 -5.98
CA ILE A 214 -20.81 -20.45 -5.60
C ILE A 214 -20.00 -20.20 -4.32
N THR A 215 -20.14 -19.02 -3.70
CA THR A 215 -19.45 -18.65 -2.46
C THR A 215 -20.44 -18.17 -1.40
N ASP A 216 -20.00 -18.18 -0.15
CA ASP A 216 -20.76 -17.68 0.99
C ASP A 216 -20.35 -16.25 1.36
N LEU A 217 -19.08 -15.89 1.08
CA LEU A 217 -18.47 -14.61 1.41
C LEU A 217 -17.59 -14.16 0.24
N ILE A 218 -17.61 -12.87 -0.09
CA ILE A 218 -16.73 -12.27 -1.11
C ILE A 218 -15.85 -11.22 -0.45
N ILE A 219 -14.53 -11.41 -0.57
CA ILE A 219 -13.50 -10.49 -0.10
C ILE A 219 -12.81 -9.90 -1.33
N LEU A 220 -12.59 -8.60 -1.32
CA LEU A 220 -11.75 -7.91 -2.29
C LEU A 220 -10.41 -7.57 -1.63
N SER A 221 -9.30 -7.99 -2.22
CA SER A 221 -7.98 -7.44 -1.97
C SER A 221 -7.67 -6.42 -3.07
N VAL A 222 -7.44 -5.15 -2.72
CA VAL A 222 -7.26 -4.09 -3.71
C VAL A 222 -6.21 -3.09 -3.27
N HIS A 223 -5.38 -2.64 -4.22
CA HIS A 223 -4.40 -1.60 -3.98
C HIS A 223 -4.83 -0.31 -4.68
N GLN A 224 -5.47 0.62 -3.94
CA GLN A 224 -6.03 1.80 -4.60
C GLN A 224 -6.11 3.07 -3.75
N GLY A 225 -5.97 3.06 -2.46
CA GLY A 225 -6.08 4.24 -1.57
C GLY A 225 -6.04 5.59 -2.30
N MET A 226 -6.40 6.64 -1.69
CA MET A 226 -6.29 7.97 -2.31
C MET A 226 -5.34 8.83 -1.49
N PRO A 227 -4.29 9.43 -2.09
CA PRO A 227 -3.58 10.51 -1.43
C PRO A 227 -4.58 11.61 -1.08
N ALA A 228 -4.53 12.10 0.15
CA ALA A 228 -5.47 13.10 0.61
C ALA A 228 -5.37 14.39 -0.24
N ARG A 229 -6.48 14.77 -0.87
CA ARG A 229 -6.59 15.97 -1.73
C ARG A 229 -7.63 16.95 -1.19
N GLN A 230 -7.64 18.18 -1.69
CA GLN A 230 -8.60 19.23 -1.29
C GLN A 230 -10.07 18.80 -1.43
N SER A 231 -10.39 17.99 -2.44
CA SER A 231 -11.76 17.49 -2.67
C SER A 231 -12.36 16.71 -1.51
N THR A 232 -11.53 16.30 -0.54
CA THR A 232 -11.93 15.53 0.64
C THR A 232 -11.98 16.37 1.93
N ILE A 233 -12.01 17.70 1.83
CA ILE A 233 -12.14 18.59 2.99
C ILE A 233 -13.45 18.27 3.74
N GLY A 234 -13.33 18.15 5.06
CA GLY A 234 -14.47 17.84 5.95
C GLY A 234 -14.58 16.38 6.36
N LEU A 235 -13.83 15.46 5.73
CA LEU A 235 -13.70 14.08 6.14
C LEU A 235 -12.62 13.92 7.23
N THR A 236 -12.69 12.87 8.01
CA THR A 236 -11.58 12.42 8.87
C THR A 236 -10.37 12.02 8.02
N ASP A 237 -9.20 11.91 8.60
CA ASP A 237 -8.00 11.48 7.86
C ASP A 237 -8.18 10.06 7.29
N VAL A 238 -8.79 9.15 8.05
CA VAL A 238 -9.09 7.79 7.61
C VAL A 238 -10.05 7.78 6.42
N GLU A 239 -11.20 8.47 6.53
CA GLU A 239 -12.17 8.55 5.43
C GLU A 239 -11.59 9.21 4.18
N ARG A 240 -10.70 10.16 4.35
CA ARG A 240 -10.04 10.88 3.26
C ARG A 240 -9.04 9.99 2.52
N ASN A 241 -8.21 9.28 3.25
CA ASN A 241 -7.18 8.42 2.69
C ASN A 241 -7.77 7.14 2.06
N LEU A 242 -8.91 6.64 2.57
CA LEU A 242 -9.63 5.50 2.04
C LEU A 242 -10.87 5.89 1.21
N TYR A 243 -10.91 7.12 0.69
CA TYR A 243 -12.09 7.64 0.00
C TYR A 243 -12.46 6.85 -1.24
N LYS A 244 -11.49 6.34 -2.00
CA LYS A 244 -11.72 5.50 -3.17
C LYS A 244 -12.35 4.16 -2.79
N ASP A 245 -11.93 3.58 -1.69
CA ASP A 245 -12.46 2.31 -1.17
C ASP A 245 -13.90 2.48 -0.69
N ILE A 246 -14.19 3.61 -0.02
CA ILE A 246 -15.54 3.97 0.40
C ILE A 246 -16.46 4.12 -0.82
N LEU A 247 -16.01 4.80 -1.88
CA LEU A 247 -16.78 4.95 -3.12
C LEU A 247 -16.98 3.63 -3.82
N LEU A 248 -15.96 2.76 -3.89
CA LEU A 248 -16.06 1.45 -4.50
C LEU A 248 -17.14 0.60 -3.81
N ALA A 249 -17.14 0.57 -2.47
CA ALA A 249 -18.16 -0.10 -1.67
C ALA A 249 -19.57 0.47 -1.89
N GLN A 250 -19.69 1.79 -2.09
CA GLN A 250 -20.98 2.44 -2.38
C GLN A 250 -21.51 2.11 -3.79
N ASN A 251 -20.61 2.09 -4.76
CA ASN A 251 -20.95 1.93 -6.17
C ASN A 251 -21.15 0.47 -6.56
N VAL A 252 -20.45 -0.47 -5.91
CA VAL A 252 -20.45 -1.90 -6.27
C VAL A 252 -20.90 -2.73 -5.07
N PRO A 253 -22.21 -3.00 -4.93
CA PRO A 253 -22.73 -3.90 -3.90
C PRO A 253 -22.33 -5.36 -4.18
N GLY A 254 -22.26 -6.19 -3.12
CA GLY A 254 -21.99 -7.63 -3.22
C GLY A 254 -20.60 -8.03 -2.70
N VAL A 255 -19.76 -7.07 -2.31
CA VAL A 255 -18.52 -7.33 -1.56
C VAL A 255 -18.81 -7.23 -0.08
N ASP A 256 -18.41 -8.24 0.69
CA ASP A 256 -18.58 -8.23 2.14
C ASP A 256 -17.44 -7.53 2.86
N ILE A 257 -16.19 -7.72 2.37
CA ILE A 257 -14.98 -7.17 3.00
C ILE A 257 -14.04 -6.64 1.91
N ILE A 258 -13.47 -5.47 2.14
CA ILE A 258 -12.35 -4.91 1.37
C ILE A 258 -11.12 -4.86 2.27
N VAL A 259 -10.04 -5.50 1.85
CA VAL A 259 -8.68 -5.33 2.37
C VAL A 259 -7.95 -4.43 1.38
N THR A 260 -7.48 -3.27 1.83
CA THR A 260 -6.92 -2.25 0.92
C THR A 260 -5.54 -1.76 1.36
N GLY A 261 -4.79 -1.16 0.42
CA GLY A 261 -3.47 -0.57 0.62
C GLY A 261 -3.31 0.79 -0.08
N HIS A 262 -2.07 1.20 -0.34
CA HIS A 262 -1.64 2.42 -1.04
C HIS A 262 -1.65 3.70 -0.19
N ALA A 263 -2.66 3.89 0.64
CA ALA A 263 -2.80 5.13 1.42
C ALA A 263 -1.92 5.18 2.67
N HIS A 264 -1.28 4.06 3.05
CA HIS A 264 -0.54 3.91 4.31
C HIS A 264 -1.39 4.31 5.54
N GLN A 265 -2.68 4.01 5.50
CA GLN A 265 -3.66 4.42 6.50
C GLN A 265 -4.26 3.22 7.21
N GLY A 266 -3.89 3.03 8.46
CA GLY A 266 -4.49 1.99 9.30
C GLY A 266 -5.93 2.31 9.73
N THR A 267 -6.72 1.25 9.90
CA THR A 267 -8.07 1.28 10.46
C THR A 267 -8.07 0.55 11.80
N ASP A 268 -7.91 1.28 12.91
CA ASP A 268 -8.04 0.67 14.26
C ASP A 268 -9.43 0.06 14.43
N GLU A 269 -10.45 0.78 14.02
CA GLU A 269 -11.80 0.29 13.83
C GLU A 269 -12.08 0.17 12.33
N ALA A 270 -12.70 -0.93 11.92
CA ALA A 270 -13.09 -1.11 10.52
C ALA A 270 -14.08 -0.04 10.07
N LEU A 271 -13.87 0.53 8.87
CA LEU A 271 -14.89 1.35 8.25
C LEU A 271 -16.02 0.45 7.70
N VAL A 272 -17.22 0.97 7.70
CA VAL A 272 -18.36 0.30 7.06
C VAL A 272 -19.03 1.25 6.08
N SER A 273 -19.08 0.85 4.81
CA SER A 273 -19.72 1.62 3.74
C SER A 273 -20.67 0.72 2.96
N ASN A 274 -21.93 1.07 2.90
CA ASN A 274 -22.98 0.31 2.20
C ASN A 274 -23.05 -1.19 2.60
N GLY A 275 -22.69 -1.52 3.85
CA GLY A 275 -22.67 -2.90 4.36
C GLY A 275 -21.33 -3.63 4.15
N THR A 276 -20.42 -3.10 3.35
CA THR A 276 -19.07 -3.62 3.15
C THR A 276 -18.14 -3.14 4.27
N ILE A 277 -17.37 -4.06 4.86
CA ILE A 277 -16.35 -3.79 5.87
C ILE A 277 -15.05 -3.46 5.15
N ILE A 278 -14.38 -2.36 5.50
CA ILE A 278 -13.12 -1.91 4.88
C ILE A 278 -12.04 -1.88 5.96
N VAL A 279 -10.92 -2.56 5.71
CA VAL A 279 -9.77 -2.65 6.61
C VAL A 279 -8.45 -2.42 5.89
N SER A 280 -7.49 -1.84 6.61
CA SER A 280 -6.13 -1.60 6.15
C SER A 280 -5.20 -1.50 7.36
N THR A 281 -3.89 -1.75 7.19
CA THR A 281 -2.86 -1.48 8.21
C THR A 281 -2.10 -0.21 7.88
N ASN A 282 -1.34 0.32 8.83
CA ASN A 282 -0.29 1.28 8.53
C ASN A 282 0.85 0.56 7.78
N ALA A 283 1.60 1.31 7.02
CA ALA A 283 2.65 0.76 6.15
C ALA A 283 3.87 0.22 6.91
N THR A 284 4.77 -0.46 6.16
CA THR A 284 6.16 -0.76 6.57
C THR A 284 6.28 -1.82 7.65
N SER A 285 5.43 -2.85 7.58
CA SER A 285 5.44 -4.04 8.46
C SER A 285 5.32 -3.73 9.95
N THR A 286 4.80 -2.55 10.32
CA THR A 286 4.74 -2.12 11.73
C THR A 286 3.63 -2.80 12.52
N GLU A 287 2.64 -3.34 11.81
CA GLU A 287 1.42 -3.90 12.41
C GLU A 287 0.90 -5.09 11.64
N LEU A 288 0.15 -5.92 12.35
CA LEU A 288 -0.70 -6.97 11.78
C LEU A 288 -2.16 -6.60 12.05
N GLY A 289 -2.95 -6.48 11.00
CA GLY A 289 -4.38 -6.30 11.12
C GLY A 289 -5.09 -7.62 11.43
N LYS A 290 -6.08 -7.58 12.31
CA LYS A 290 -6.88 -8.75 12.70
C LYS A 290 -8.36 -8.39 12.70
N LEU A 291 -9.05 -8.77 11.64
CA LEU A 291 -10.50 -8.66 11.51
C LEU A 291 -11.14 -10.00 11.89
N GLN A 292 -11.99 -10.00 12.90
CA GLN A 292 -12.79 -11.15 13.29
C GLN A 292 -14.25 -10.92 12.88
N ILE A 293 -14.86 -11.88 12.24
CA ILE A 293 -16.25 -11.81 11.81
C ILE A 293 -17.05 -13.01 12.32
N LYS A 294 -18.36 -12.79 12.51
CA LYS A 294 -19.36 -13.84 12.70
C LYS A 294 -20.32 -13.84 11.52
N TYR A 295 -20.35 -14.97 10.82
CA TYR A 295 -21.19 -15.17 9.64
C TYR A 295 -22.38 -16.06 9.99
N ASP A 296 -23.58 -15.59 9.72
CA ASP A 296 -24.85 -16.32 9.92
C ASP A 296 -25.19 -17.04 8.62
N THR A 297 -25.08 -18.38 8.62
CA THR A 297 -25.28 -19.20 7.42
C THR A 297 -26.73 -19.23 6.92
N ASP A 298 -27.71 -19.00 7.83
CA ASP A 298 -29.13 -18.96 7.43
C ASP A 298 -29.49 -17.62 6.80
N LYS A 299 -28.93 -16.51 7.33
CA LYS A 299 -29.15 -15.16 6.80
C LYS A 299 -28.18 -14.80 5.67
N LYS A 300 -27.17 -15.64 5.46
CA LYS A 300 -26.08 -15.43 4.47
C LYS A 300 -25.47 -14.03 4.57
N ARG A 301 -25.03 -13.64 5.77
CA ARG A 301 -24.41 -12.34 6.00
C ARG A 301 -23.56 -12.32 7.26
N ILE A 302 -22.64 -11.38 7.30
CA ILE A 302 -21.90 -11.02 8.51
C ILE A 302 -22.88 -10.37 9.51
N VAL A 303 -22.92 -10.87 10.74
CA VAL A 303 -23.80 -10.36 11.81
C VAL A 303 -23.03 -9.62 12.90
N SER A 304 -21.72 -9.79 12.95
CA SER A 304 -20.84 -9.08 13.87
C SER A 304 -19.42 -9.07 13.32
N HIS A 305 -18.70 -8.00 13.58
CA HIS A 305 -17.28 -7.88 13.27
C HIS A 305 -16.56 -7.09 14.36
N SER A 306 -15.25 -7.29 14.47
CA SER A 306 -14.33 -6.44 15.22
C SER A 306 -12.98 -6.42 14.53
N ASN A 307 -12.36 -5.26 14.41
CA ASN A 307 -11.02 -5.10 13.87
C ASN A 307 -10.08 -4.55 14.92
N GLN A 308 -8.81 -4.90 14.84
CA GLN A 308 -7.74 -4.32 15.64
C GLN A 308 -6.43 -4.35 14.85
N LEU A 309 -5.58 -3.35 15.07
CA LEU A 309 -4.21 -3.33 14.61
C LEU A 309 -3.29 -3.75 15.74
N ILE A 310 -2.50 -4.80 15.51
CA ILE A 310 -1.54 -5.34 16.49
C ILE A 310 -0.18 -4.77 16.15
N THR A 311 0.28 -3.79 16.92
CA THR A 311 1.63 -3.25 16.77
C THR A 311 2.66 -4.31 17.10
N ILE A 312 3.63 -4.51 16.20
CA ILE A 312 4.65 -5.55 16.34
C ILE A 312 5.87 -4.97 17.05
N TYR A 313 5.97 -5.21 18.35
CA TYR A 313 7.14 -4.82 19.15
C TYR A 313 8.17 -5.94 19.15
N ASP A 314 9.38 -5.66 18.67
CA ASP A 314 10.51 -6.61 18.56
C ASP A 314 10.88 -7.27 19.90
N ASP A 315 10.73 -6.56 21.01
CA ASP A 315 11.01 -7.05 22.37
C ASP A 315 9.85 -7.79 23.04
N GLU A 316 8.71 -7.95 22.37
CA GLU A 316 7.51 -8.69 22.85
C GLU A 316 7.23 -9.96 22.04
N VAL A 317 7.72 -10.03 20.80
CA VAL A 317 7.45 -11.13 19.87
C VAL A 317 8.77 -11.80 19.50
N GLU A 318 8.86 -13.11 19.72
CA GLU A 318 10.04 -13.89 19.32
C GLU A 318 10.14 -13.97 17.79
N ASP A 319 11.37 -13.97 17.28
CA ASP A 319 11.64 -14.17 15.86
C ASP A 319 11.27 -15.58 15.39
N ASP A 320 10.60 -15.69 14.26
CA ASP A 320 10.52 -16.96 13.53
C ASP A 320 11.89 -17.30 12.96
N THR A 321 12.42 -18.45 13.36
CA THR A 321 13.80 -18.84 13.07
C THR A 321 14.07 -19.11 11.59
N ASP A 322 13.09 -19.62 10.86
CA ASP A 322 13.23 -19.91 9.42
C ASP A 322 13.18 -18.62 8.62
N MET A 323 12.25 -17.73 8.94
CA MET A 323 12.17 -16.40 8.37
C MET A 323 13.44 -15.58 8.66
N LEU A 324 13.89 -15.55 9.93
CA LEU A 324 15.10 -14.82 10.30
C LEU A 324 16.33 -15.31 9.52
N ARG A 325 16.45 -16.63 9.31
CA ARG A 325 17.55 -17.20 8.51
C ARG A 325 17.48 -16.72 7.06
N GLU A 326 16.30 -16.72 6.44
CA GLU A 326 16.08 -16.28 5.07
C GLU A 326 16.44 -14.80 4.88
N ILE A 327 15.86 -13.92 5.69
CA ILE A 327 16.12 -12.49 5.57
C ILE A 327 17.59 -12.13 5.89
N THR A 328 18.24 -12.85 6.82
CA THR A 328 19.65 -12.66 7.14
C THR A 328 20.56 -13.07 6.00
N TYR A 329 20.25 -14.16 5.31
CA TYR A 329 20.98 -14.59 4.11
C TYR A 329 20.96 -13.48 3.04
N TRP A 330 19.78 -12.99 2.69
CA TRP A 330 19.63 -11.93 1.69
C TRP A 330 20.32 -10.63 2.12
N GLN A 331 20.20 -10.24 3.38
CA GLN A 331 20.89 -9.06 3.91
C GLN A 331 22.40 -9.15 3.73
N GLN A 332 23.00 -10.30 4.05
CA GLN A 332 24.44 -10.51 3.89
C GLN A 332 24.88 -10.45 2.43
N GLU A 333 24.06 -10.93 1.49
CA GLU A 333 24.38 -10.86 0.06
C GLU A 333 24.36 -9.40 -0.44
N VAL A 334 23.34 -8.63 -0.10
CA VAL A 334 23.24 -7.25 -0.57
C VAL A 334 24.21 -6.29 0.14
N ASP A 335 24.59 -6.57 1.39
CA ASP A 335 25.54 -5.75 2.15
C ASP A 335 26.93 -5.66 1.49
N LYS A 336 27.29 -6.66 0.69
CA LYS A 336 28.53 -6.63 -0.11
C LYS A 336 28.60 -5.44 -1.06
N ILE A 337 27.44 -4.98 -1.53
CA ILE A 337 27.30 -3.84 -2.44
C ILE A 337 26.89 -2.58 -1.66
N ALA A 338 25.95 -2.74 -0.75
CA ALA A 338 25.32 -1.64 -0.03
C ALA A 338 26.27 -0.94 0.96
N SER A 339 27.24 -1.66 1.54
CA SER A 339 28.18 -1.11 2.53
C SER A 339 29.26 -0.19 1.95
N VAL A 340 29.30 0.02 0.63
CA VAL A 340 30.30 0.88 -0.02
C VAL A 340 30.12 2.32 0.46
N PRO A 341 31.14 2.94 1.11
CA PRO A 341 31.05 4.31 1.59
C PRO A 341 31.09 5.32 0.41
N ILE A 342 30.19 6.29 0.42
CA ILE A 342 30.07 7.34 -0.60
C ILE A 342 30.65 8.65 -0.08
N ALA A 343 30.19 9.09 1.11
CA ALA A 343 30.55 10.36 1.72
C ALA A 343 30.32 10.29 3.24
N SER A 344 30.32 11.44 3.90
CA SER A 344 29.88 11.55 5.30
C SER A 344 28.87 12.69 5.46
N SER A 345 27.97 12.55 6.42
CA SER A 345 27.07 13.61 6.86
C SER A 345 27.38 14.05 8.28
N THR A 346 27.44 15.36 8.52
CA THR A 346 27.71 15.90 9.86
C THR A 346 26.51 15.82 10.80
N LYS A 347 25.30 15.65 10.25
CA LYS A 347 24.04 15.55 10.97
C LYS A 347 23.14 14.55 10.27
N LYS A 348 22.12 14.09 10.97
CA LYS A 348 21.06 13.25 10.37
C LYS A 348 20.37 13.98 9.21
N LEU A 349 20.25 13.29 8.08
CA LEU A 349 19.42 13.70 6.95
C LEU A 349 18.00 13.17 7.21
N VAL A 350 17.06 14.09 7.35
CA VAL A 350 15.69 13.79 7.75
C VAL A 350 14.73 14.17 6.63
N ARG A 351 13.88 13.26 6.25
CA ARG A 351 12.76 13.53 5.34
C ARG A 351 11.63 14.27 6.06
N ALA A 352 10.83 15.01 5.32
CA ALA A 352 9.60 15.61 5.81
C ALA A 352 8.58 15.74 4.68
N TYR A 353 7.32 15.47 4.97
CA TYR A 353 6.26 15.55 3.96
C TYR A 353 5.64 16.94 3.84
N GLY A 354 5.27 17.56 4.93
CA GLY A 354 4.52 18.82 4.94
C GLY A 354 5.35 20.10 5.14
N LYS A 355 6.67 20.00 5.08
CA LYS A 355 7.59 21.13 5.31
C LYS A 355 8.95 20.89 4.66
N GLU A 356 9.85 21.87 4.76
CA GLU A 356 11.24 21.74 4.33
C GLU A 356 11.93 20.54 4.98
N SER A 357 12.64 19.79 4.17
CA SER A 357 13.45 18.63 4.55
C SER A 357 14.92 18.87 4.20
N ASN A 358 15.83 18.67 5.13
CA ASN A 358 17.27 18.81 4.83
C ASN A 358 17.77 17.69 3.88
N MET A 359 17.08 16.55 3.83
CA MET A 359 17.31 15.54 2.81
C MET A 359 16.75 15.99 1.45
N GLY A 360 15.54 16.56 1.42
CA GLY A 360 14.98 17.16 0.21
C GLY A 360 15.88 18.25 -0.36
N ASN A 361 16.51 19.05 0.51
CA ASN A 361 17.49 20.05 0.10
C ASN A 361 18.71 19.40 -0.58
N LEU A 362 19.24 18.29 -0.05
CA LEU A 362 20.35 17.55 -0.66
C LEU A 362 19.98 17.07 -2.07
N PHE A 363 18.86 16.38 -2.21
CA PHE A 363 18.44 15.79 -3.48
C PHE A 363 18.14 16.85 -4.53
N THR A 364 17.40 17.90 -4.18
CA THR A 364 17.09 18.98 -5.12
C THR A 364 18.30 19.83 -5.49
N ASP A 365 19.27 20.00 -4.59
CA ASP A 365 20.53 20.68 -4.88
C ASP A 365 21.43 19.84 -5.82
N ALA A 366 21.43 18.52 -5.69
CA ALA A 366 22.10 17.62 -6.62
C ALA A 366 21.46 17.67 -8.02
N ILE A 367 20.14 17.57 -8.11
CA ILE A 367 19.41 17.71 -9.38
C ILE A 367 19.69 19.08 -10.02
N ALA A 368 19.70 20.16 -9.24
CA ALA A 368 19.98 21.50 -9.76
C ALA A 368 21.44 21.69 -10.23
N ALA A 369 22.36 20.91 -9.71
CA ALA A 369 23.77 20.94 -10.10
C ALA A 369 24.05 20.20 -11.41
N PHE A 370 23.11 19.36 -11.87
CA PHE A 370 23.24 18.55 -13.08
C PHE A 370 23.44 19.39 -14.34
N ASP A 371 22.71 20.52 -14.48
CA ASP A 371 22.79 21.38 -15.65
C ASP A 371 22.65 22.86 -15.27
N GLU A 372 23.54 23.73 -15.77
CA GLU A 372 23.56 25.17 -15.43
C GLU A 372 22.32 25.95 -15.90
N ARG A 373 21.55 25.39 -16.84
CA ARG A 373 20.29 25.98 -17.32
C ARG A 373 19.19 25.93 -16.25
N ILE A 374 19.26 25.00 -15.30
CA ILE A 374 18.20 24.78 -14.32
C ILE A 374 18.03 26.02 -13.45
N ASP A 375 16.85 26.62 -13.48
CA ASP A 375 16.49 27.73 -12.62
C ASP A 375 16.04 27.25 -11.24
N VAL A 376 15.29 26.13 -11.20
CA VAL A 376 14.86 25.46 -9.98
C VAL A 376 14.75 23.97 -10.20
N ALA A 377 15.20 23.17 -9.24
CA ALA A 377 14.89 21.76 -9.15
C ALA A 377 13.83 21.53 -8.08
N VAL A 378 12.88 20.63 -8.37
CA VAL A 378 11.81 20.24 -7.45
C VAL A 378 11.79 18.72 -7.30
N MET A 379 11.25 18.27 -6.17
CA MET A 379 11.07 16.85 -5.88
C MET A 379 9.84 16.66 -4.99
N ASN A 380 8.99 15.70 -5.30
CA ASN A 380 7.89 15.30 -4.44
C ASN A 380 8.42 14.68 -3.14
N SER A 381 7.90 15.10 -2.00
CA SER A 381 8.35 14.62 -0.69
C SER A 381 8.16 13.10 -0.52
N GLY A 382 7.15 12.51 -1.17
CA GLY A 382 6.87 11.08 -1.16
C GLY A 382 7.97 10.20 -1.79
N GLY A 383 8.82 10.78 -2.66
CA GLY A 383 9.98 10.09 -3.22
C GLY A 383 11.08 9.78 -2.19
N LEU A 384 11.10 10.48 -1.06
CA LEU A 384 12.08 10.24 0.01
C LEU A 384 11.53 9.24 1.03
N ARG A 385 12.11 8.05 1.09
CA ARG A 385 11.53 6.90 1.81
C ARG A 385 12.16 6.60 3.16
N GLN A 386 13.44 6.92 3.37
CA GLN A 386 14.16 6.62 4.61
C GLN A 386 15.12 7.76 4.99
N ASP A 387 15.26 8.03 6.31
CA ASP A 387 16.26 8.94 6.85
C ASP A 387 17.67 8.32 6.76
N ILE A 388 18.71 9.18 6.69
CA ILE A 388 20.11 8.75 6.76
C ILE A 388 20.72 9.33 8.04
N ASP A 389 21.33 8.47 8.88
CA ASP A 389 21.94 8.91 10.12
C ASP A 389 23.24 9.72 9.89
N ALA A 390 23.66 10.48 10.90
CA ALA A 390 24.93 11.19 10.87
C ALA A 390 26.10 10.19 10.84
N GLY A 391 27.15 10.53 10.11
CA GLY A 391 28.32 9.66 9.95
C GLY A 391 28.57 9.31 8.49
N VAL A 392 29.02 8.09 8.24
CA VAL A 392 29.26 7.59 6.87
C VAL A 392 27.92 7.42 6.16
N ILE A 393 27.85 7.91 4.94
CA ILE A 393 26.75 7.64 4.00
C ILE A 393 27.23 6.52 3.08
N SER A 394 26.56 5.38 3.12
CA SER A 394 26.84 4.24 2.25
C SER A 394 25.97 4.28 0.98
N LYS A 395 26.29 3.42 0.02
CA LYS A 395 25.45 3.23 -1.18
C LYS A 395 24.05 2.73 -0.81
N GLY A 396 23.95 1.82 0.16
CA GLY A 396 22.67 1.31 0.66
C GLY A 396 21.82 2.40 1.31
N ASP A 397 22.43 3.33 2.05
CA ASP A 397 21.71 4.46 2.64
C ASP A 397 21.04 5.33 1.57
N LEU A 398 21.76 5.63 0.48
CA LEU A 398 21.22 6.42 -0.62
C LEU A 398 20.10 5.68 -1.35
N ILE A 399 20.29 4.38 -1.64
CA ILE A 399 19.24 3.57 -2.29
C ILE A 399 18.00 3.50 -1.40
N SER A 400 18.15 3.28 -0.09
CA SER A 400 17.00 3.24 0.83
C SER A 400 16.33 4.61 0.98
N ALA A 401 17.09 5.69 0.88
CA ALA A 401 16.53 7.04 0.90
C ALA A 401 15.71 7.36 -0.34
N PHE A 402 16.13 6.86 -1.52
CA PHE A 402 15.45 7.06 -2.79
C PHE A 402 15.53 5.78 -3.64
N PRO A 403 14.63 4.80 -3.43
CA PRO A 403 14.73 3.46 -4.03
C PRO A 403 14.20 3.36 -5.47
N PHE A 404 14.01 4.49 -6.15
CA PHE A 404 13.36 4.56 -7.45
C PHE A 404 14.34 4.78 -8.60
N PRO A 405 14.15 4.13 -9.77
CA PRO A 405 14.96 4.35 -10.96
C PRO A 405 14.54 5.60 -11.75
N ASN A 406 14.17 6.67 -11.03
CA ASN A 406 13.75 7.91 -11.67
C ASN A 406 14.93 8.66 -12.28
N THR A 407 14.70 9.21 -13.48
CA THR A 407 15.65 10.06 -14.19
C THR A 407 15.40 11.55 -13.92
N ILE A 408 16.44 12.36 -14.16
CA ILE A 408 16.32 13.82 -14.13
C ILE A 408 15.68 14.27 -15.44
N VAL A 409 14.53 14.93 -15.34
CA VAL A 409 13.86 15.59 -16.45
C VAL A 409 13.93 17.09 -16.30
N MET A 410 14.32 17.80 -17.35
CA MET A 410 14.28 19.25 -17.43
C MET A 410 13.12 19.71 -18.32
N THR A 411 12.28 20.57 -17.78
CA THR A 411 11.13 21.14 -18.49
C THR A 411 11.24 22.65 -18.54
N LYS A 412 10.81 23.24 -19.66
CA LYS A 412 10.70 24.69 -19.78
C LYS A 412 9.24 25.10 -19.64
N LEU A 413 8.94 25.91 -18.67
CA LEU A 413 7.59 26.27 -18.25
C LEU A 413 7.45 27.79 -18.12
N LYS A 414 6.26 28.33 -18.41
CA LYS A 414 5.89 29.70 -18.03
C LYS A 414 5.82 29.83 -16.49
N GLY A 415 6.12 31.00 -15.96
CA GLY A 415 5.97 31.25 -14.53
C GLY A 415 4.55 31.02 -14.02
N SER A 416 3.54 31.29 -14.83
CA SER A 416 2.13 30.95 -14.54
C SER A 416 1.91 29.45 -14.37
N GLN A 417 2.57 28.61 -15.19
CA GLN A 417 2.52 27.14 -15.07
C GLN A 417 3.27 26.66 -13.83
N VAL A 418 4.44 27.23 -13.56
CA VAL A 418 5.19 26.94 -12.32
C VAL A 418 4.33 27.24 -11.10
N ARG A 419 3.59 28.36 -11.09
CA ARG A 419 2.66 28.71 -10.00
C ARG A 419 1.59 27.64 -9.82
N LEU A 420 0.98 27.13 -10.90
CA LEU A 420 -0.03 26.06 -10.83
C LEU A 420 0.55 24.75 -10.25
N ILE A 421 1.80 24.42 -10.58
CA ILE A 421 2.51 23.27 -9.99
C ILE A 421 2.64 23.43 -8.47
N PHE A 422 3.05 24.60 -8.01
CA PHE A 422 3.19 24.87 -6.58
C PHE A 422 1.84 25.01 -5.86
N ASP A 423 0.79 25.52 -6.54
CA ASP A 423 -0.57 25.50 -6.02
C ASP A 423 -1.09 24.07 -5.82
N HIS A 424 -0.82 23.19 -6.78
CA HIS A 424 -1.14 21.77 -6.62
C HIS A 424 -0.43 21.16 -5.40
N ALA A 425 0.89 21.40 -5.25
CA ALA A 425 1.66 20.94 -4.09
C ALA A 425 1.09 21.48 -2.76
N ALA A 426 0.70 22.75 -2.71
CA ALA A 426 0.08 23.37 -1.53
C ALA A 426 -1.28 22.73 -1.17
N GLY A 427 -2.00 22.23 -2.17
CA GLY A 427 -3.29 21.54 -2.01
C GLY A 427 -3.17 20.11 -1.48
N MET A 428 -1.99 19.50 -1.57
CA MET A 428 -1.77 18.11 -1.13
C MET A 428 -1.62 18.03 0.41
N THR A 429 -1.96 16.89 0.97
CA THR A 429 -1.82 16.64 2.42
C THR A 429 -0.71 15.67 2.74
N ASN A 430 -0.27 14.87 1.76
CA ASN A 430 0.76 13.85 1.91
C ASN A 430 2.15 14.27 1.43
N GLY A 431 2.34 15.52 1.04
CA GLY A 431 3.66 16.03 0.70
C GLY A 431 3.64 17.37 -0.01
N VAL A 432 4.71 18.12 0.19
CA VAL A 432 5.01 19.35 -0.52
C VAL A 432 6.12 19.10 -1.53
N LEU A 433 6.32 20.02 -2.48
CA LEU A 433 7.52 20.00 -3.31
C LEU A 433 8.73 20.50 -2.51
N GLN A 434 9.75 19.66 -2.37
CA GLN A 434 11.08 20.10 -1.95
C GLN A 434 11.72 20.89 -3.09
N VAL A 435 12.49 21.92 -2.79
CA VAL A 435 13.09 22.83 -3.79
C VAL A 435 14.58 23.03 -3.58
N SER A 436 15.31 23.25 -4.69
CA SER A 436 16.73 23.57 -4.65
C SER A 436 17.00 24.95 -4.02
N LYS A 437 18.24 25.17 -3.59
CA LYS A 437 18.70 26.43 -2.94
C LYS A 437 18.40 27.69 -3.73
N ASN A 438 18.17 27.57 -5.03
CA ASN A 438 17.85 28.69 -5.93
C ASN A 438 16.39 29.16 -5.78
N ALA A 439 15.56 28.44 -5.03
CA ALA A 439 14.15 28.78 -4.89
C ALA A 439 13.69 28.80 -3.41
N LYS A 440 12.66 29.57 -3.18
CA LYS A 440 11.91 29.62 -1.91
C LYS A 440 10.44 29.82 -2.23
N TYR A 441 9.57 29.26 -1.39
CA TYR A 441 8.15 29.56 -1.49
C TYR A 441 7.45 29.51 -0.14
N SER A 442 6.32 30.19 -0.06
CA SER A 442 5.40 30.16 1.08
C SER A 442 4.01 29.72 0.63
N PHE A 443 3.30 28.98 1.48
CA PHE A 443 2.00 28.43 1.14
C PHE A 443 1.10 28.28 2.37
N ILE A 444 -0.21 28.25 2.12
CA ILE A 444 -1.24 27.86 3.09
C ILE A 444 -1.59 26.39 2.82
N PRO A 445 -1.41 25.48 3.79
CA PRO A 445 -1.69 24.04 3.63
C PRO A 445 -3.13 23.79 3.20
N ARG A 446 -3.31 22.84 2.28
CA ARG A 446 -4.61 22.46 1.69
C ARG A 446 -5.32 23.61 0.97
N ASN A 447 -4.58 24.64 0.56
CA ASN A 447 -5.14 25.80 -0.11
C ASN A 447 -4.28 26.19 -1.33
N LYS A 448 -3.32 27.10 -1.18
CA LYS A 448 -2.57 27.66 -2.30
C LYS A 448 -1.16 28.10 -1.90
N VAL A 449 -0.31 28.26 -2.91
CA VAL A 449 0.94 28.99 -2.78
C VAL A 449 0.68 30.49 -2.65
N LEU A 450 1.51 31.18 -1.87
CA LEU A 450 1.43 32.64 -1.70
C LEU A 450 2.50 33.35 -2.52
N GLU A 451 3.75 32.98 -2.31
CA GLU A 451 4.90 33.56 -3.00
C GLU A 451 5.85 32.47 -3.46
N ILE A 452 6.45 32.66 -4.63
CA ILE A 452 7.52 31.81 -5.16
C ILE A 452 8.66 32.74 -5.57
N TRP A 453 9.85 32.47 -5.06
CA TRP A 453 11.08 33.20 -5.39
C TRP A 453 12.04 32.24 -6.09
N ILE A 454 12.56 32.62 -7.26
CA ILE A 454 13.54 31.85 -8.05
C ILE A 454 14.73 32.76 -8.32
N LYS A 455 15.95 32.30 -7.97
CA LYS A 455 17.19 33.08 -8.11
C LYS A 455 17.14 34.47 -7.45
N GLY A 456 16.39 34.57 -6.36
CA GLY A 456 16.23 35.81 -5.57
C GLY A 456 15.20 36.80 -6.06
N GLU A 457 14.49 36.47 -7.14
CA GLU A 457 13.43 37.29 -7.73
C GLU A 457 12.05 36.61 -7.56
N LEU A 458 11.01 37.41 -7.34
CA LEU A 458 9.62 36.92 -7.32
C LEU A 458 9.26 36.40 -8.73
N ILE A 459 8.62 35.25 -8.79
CA ILE A 459 8.25 34.62 -10.04
C ILE A 459 7.41 35.56 -10.92
N ASN A 460 7.78 35.65 -12.21
CA ASN A 460 7.06 36.41 -13.23
C ASN A 460 6.29 35.44 -14.13
N ASP A 461 4.97 35.59 -14.16
CA ASP A 461 4.04 34.66 -14.83
C ASP A 461 4.31 34.55 -16.36
N ASP A 462 4.85 35.60 -16.98
CA ASP A 462 5.15 35.65 -18.43
C ASP A 462 6.56 35.16 -18.79
N GLN A 463 7.45 34.98 -17.82
CA GLN A 463 8.82 34.52 -18.01
C GLN A 463 8.89 33.00 -18.12
N ASP A 464 9.82 32.51 -18.92
CA ASP A 464 10.13 31.08 -19.01
C ASP A 464 11.16 30.69 -17.95
N TYR A 465 10.94 29.51 -17.32
CA TYR A 465 11.84 28.90 -16.33
C TYR A 465 12.17 27.48 -16.69
N TRP A 466 13.43 27.09 -16.54
CA TRP A 466 13.85 25.71 -16.57
C TRP A 466 13.64 25.06 -15.19
N VAL A 467 12.70 24.14 -15.15
CA VAL A 467 12.35 23.37 -13.94
C VAL A 467 12.82 21.94 -14.10
N ALA A 468 13.68 21.46 -13.22
CA ALA A 468 14.07 20.06 -13.19
C ALA A 468 13.26 19.30 -12.14
N ALA A 469 12.85 18.08 -12.47
CA ALA A 469 12.05 17.21 -11.60
C ALA A 469 12.36 15.74 -11.87
N PRO A 470 11.99 14.80 -10.96
CA PRO A 470 11.93 13.38 -11.28
C PRO A 470 10.99 13.13 -12.47
N ASP A 471 11.34 12.18 -13.33
CA ASP A 471 10.58 11.88 -14.56
C ASP A 471 9.12 11.52 -14.26
N ILE A 472 8.82 10.83 -13.15
CA ILE A 472 7.45 10.57 -12.72
C ILE A 472 6.66 11.87 -12.49
N VAL A 473 7.24 12.84 -11.80
CA VAL A 473 6.61 14.16 -11.56
C VAL A 473 6.45 14.93 -12.87
N ALA A 474 7.50 14.94 -13.68
CA ALA A 474 7.50 15.64 -14.97
C ALA A 474 6.52 15.04 -16.01
N ARG A 475 6.06 13.80 -15.79
CA ARG A 475 5.03 13.13 -16.61
C ARG A 475 3.63 13.20 -16.01
N GLY A 476 3.44 14.04 -14.99
CA GLY A 476 2.14 14.28 -14.38
C GLY A 476 1.78 13.36 -13.21
N GLY A 477 2.68 12.48 -12.77
CA GLY A 477 2.50 11.65 -11.59
C GLY A 477 2.24 12.48 -10.34
N ASP A 478 1.62 11.90 -9.32
CA ASP A 478 1.11 12.60 -8.14
C ASP A 478 0.14 13.76 -8.50
N GLY A 479 -0.42 13.77 -9.72
CA GLY A 479 -1.33 14.80 -10.22
C GLY A 479 -0.66 16.12 -10.64
N TYR A 480 0.64 16.16 -10.84
CA TYR A 480 1.38 17.34 -11.35
C TYR A 480 1.19 17.56 -12.86
N LEU A 481 -0.06 17.53 -13.33
CA LEU A 481 -0.44 17.54 -14.75
C LEU A 481 0.08 18.75 -15.54
N GLU A 482 0.39 19.87 -14.87
CA GLU A 482 0.85 21.08 -15.56
C GLU A 482 2.23 20.90 -16.20
N PHE A 483 3.05 19.96 -15.75
CA PHE A 483 4.30 19.61 -16.42
C PHE A 483 4.10 19.10 -17.84
N LEU A 484 2.95 18.47 -18.15
CA LEU A 484 2.61 17.97 -19.49
C LEU A 484 2.42 19.10 -20.51
N ASN A 485 2.19 20.32 -20.03
CA ASN A 485 2.03 21.52 -20.88
C ASN A 485 3.35 22.28 -21.08
N SER A 486 4.50 21.65 -20.80
CA SER A 486 5.82 22.27 -20.93
C SER A 486 6.14 22.68 -22.37
N ILE A 487 6.86 23.81 -22.53
CA ILE A 487 7.31 24.33 -23.81
C ILE A 487 8.41 23.43 -24.41
N GLU A 488 9.30 22.95 -23.55
CA GLU A 488 10.37 22.03 -23.86
C GLU A 488 10.43 20.93 -22.77
N TYR A 489 10.73 19.71 -23.18
CA TYR A 489 10.87 18.55 -22.32
C TYR A 489 12.13 17.77 -22.69
N ILE A 490 13.04 17.60 -21.74
CA ILE A 490 14.32 16.89 -21.93
C ILE A 490 14.47 15.85 -20.82
N ASP A 491 14.28 14.59 -21.16
CA ASP A 491 14.67 13.50 -20.26
C ASP A 491 16.17 13.24 -20.44
N SER A 492 16.94 13.43 -19.39
CA SER A 492 18.39 13.26 -19.43
C SER A 492 18.83 11.80 -19.54
N GLY A 493 17.98 10.85 -19.15
CA GLY A 493 18.32 9.45 -18.97
C GLY A 493 19.27 9.18 -17.78
N VAL A 494 19.66 10.21 -17.01
CA VAL A 494 20.54 10.08 -15.85
C VAL A 494 19.70 9.83 -14.61
N LEU A 495 20.02 8.77 -13.88
CA LEU A 495 19.33 8.45 -12.63
C LEU A 495 19.62 9.50 -11.55
N ILE A 496 18.59 9.93 -10.85
CA ILE A 496 18.70 10.88 -9.73
C ILE A 496 19.66 10.35 -8.67
N ILE A 497 19.57 9.05 -8.36
CA ILE A 497 20.42 8.43 -7.34
C ILE A 497 21.90 8.51 -7.70
N ASP A 498 22.25 8.33 -8.97
CA ASP A 498 23.62 8.42 -9.45
C ASP A 498 24.15 9.86 -9.37
N GLU A 499 23.31 10.85 -9.70
CA GLU A 499 23.69 12.26 -9.56
C GLU A 499 23.87 12.68 -8.12
N VAL A 500 23.01 12.22 -7.19
CA VAL A 500 23.19 12.47 -5.75
C VAL A 500 24.46 11.81 -5.22
N GLU A 501 24.77 10.58 -5.67
CA GLU A 501 26.01 9.89 -5.34
C GLU A 501 27.22 10.69 -5.83
N ASN A 502 27.23 11.17 -7.07
CA ASN A 502 28.29 12.00 -7.66
C ASN A 502 28.43 13.32 -6.89
N PHE A 503 27.33 14.02 -6.64
CA PHE A 503 27.28 15.26 -5.88
C PHE A 503 27.89 15.13 -4.47
N LEU A 504 27.66 14.01 -3.80
CA LEU A 504 28.24 13.69 -2.49
C LEU A 504 29.71 13.30 -2.57
N LYS A 505 30.11 12.48 -3.56
CA LYS A 505 31.51 12.07 -3.76
C LYS A 505 32.45 13.26 -4.00
N GLU A 506 32.01 14.23 -4.78
CA GLU A 506 32.77 15.46 -5.01
C GLU A 506 33.01 16.24 -3.73
N ARG A 507 32.03 16.29 -2.84
CA ARG A 507 32.10 17.05 -1.58
C ARG A 507 32.76 16.29 -0.44
N LYS A 508 32.75 14.95 -0.47
CA LYS A 508 33.27 14.04 0.56
C LYS A 508 32.54 14.14 1.92
N SER A 509 32.07 15.32 2.28
CA SER A 509 31.33 15.59 3.51
C SER A 509 30.19 16.58 3.21
N TYR A 510 29.03 16.30 3.75
CA TYR A 510 27.84 17.14 3.60
C TYR A 510 27.35 17.63 4.97
N GLU A 511 27.00 18.90 5.07
CA GLU A 511 26.40 19.49 6.26
C GLU A 511 24.91 19.78 6.01
N PRO A 512 23.99 18.92 6.46
CA PRO A 512 22.55 19.15 6.28
C PRO A 512 22.06 20.41 6.99
N LYS A 513 21.27 21.23 6.29
CA LYS A 513 20.71 22.48 6.83
C LYS A 513 19.24 22.61 6.42
N HIS A 514 18.46 23.25 7.28
CA HIS A 514 17.19 23.87 6.91
C HIS A 514 17.50 25.35 6.63
N GLU A 515 17.11 25.85 5.48
CA GLU A 515 17.48 27.17 4.97
C GLU A 515 16.25 28.11 4.81
N GLY A 516 15.08 27.66 5.24
CA GLY A 516 13.83 28.40 5.12
C GLY A 516 13.33 28.46 3.65
N ARG A 517 13.60 27.39 2.88
CA ARG A 517 13.17 27.29 1.47
C ARG A 517 11.65 27.15 1.35
N ILE A 518 11.04 26.52 2.35
CA ILE A 518 9.60 26.24 2.37
C ILE A 518 9.00 26.81 3.66
N GLN A 519 8.10 27.77 3.52
CA GLN A 519 7.45 28.43 4.64
C GLN A 519 5.96 28.07 4.67
N VAL A 520 5.56 27.41 5.75
CA VAL A 520 4.15 27.10 6.01
C VAL A 520 3.52 28.29 6.72
N ILE A 521 2.44 28.82 6.18
CA ILE A 521 1.67 29.94 6.76
C ILE A 521 0.36 29.35 7.30
N GLU A 522 0.13 29.52 8.60
CA GLU A 522 -1.08 29.05 9.28
C GLU A 522 -2.32 29.90 8.99
#